data_261d7adffd8ebf0704bc82b65069726b
#
_entry.id   261d7adffd8ebf0704bc82b65069726b
#
_cell.length_a   1.000
_cell.length_b   1.000
_cell.length_c   1.000
_cell.angle_alpha   90.00
_cell.angle_beta   90.00
_cell.angle_gamma   90.00
#
_symmetry.space_group_name_H-M   'P 1'
#
loop_
_entity.id
_entity.type
_entity.pdbx_description
1 polymer ?
#
loop_
_entity_poly.entity_id
_entity_poly.type
_entity_poly.pdbx_seq_one_letter_code
_entity_poly.pdbx_strand_id
1 'polypeptide(L)'
;MDGWTVRGKAKWVVKDGVLIGEGENGHIYAAPELTDLEVKGKFRITSTGKDANSGLYFRANPPADNPDGYPRGYEAQICNSQDAHTGWLWKPGTPTGKASANQTKDGEWFDYRIKMVGSHIEFWINEKPVMTYDDD
;
A
#
# COMPACT_ATOMS: atom_id res chain seq x y z
N MET A 1 13.83 8.43 -10.94
CA MET A 1 12.43 7.90 -10.79
C MET A 1 11.52 8.42 -11.91
N ASP A 2 11.92 8.11 -13.14
CA ASP A 2 11.17 8.56 -14.32
C ASP A 2 9.77 7.92 -14.33
N GLY A 3 8.75 8.70 -14.66
CA GLY A 3 7.36 8.26 -14.69
C GLY A 3 6.64 8.22 -13.33
N TRP A 4 7.27 8.68 -12.26
CA TRP A 4 6.67 8.78 -10.95
C TRP A 4 6.50 10.23 -10.52
N THR A 5 5.37 10.54 -9.91
CA THR A 5 5.12 11.84 -9.29
C THR A 5 5.25 11.73 -7.77
N VAL A 6 6.13 12.55 -7.19
CA VAL A 6 6.36 12.60 -5.74
C VAL A 6 5.48 13.67 -5.10
N ARG A 7 4.84 13.34 -3.99
CA ARG A 7 4.04 14.25 -3.16
C ARG A 7 4.38 14.05 -1.70
N GLY A 8 4.28 15.14 -0.91
CA GLY A 8 4.58 15.13 0.51
C GLY A 8 6.09 15.25 0.80
N LYS A 9 6.48 14.85 2.00
CA LYS A 9 7.83 15.10 2.54
C LYS A 9 8.70 13.85 2.68
N ALA A 10 8.17 12.68 2.38
CA ALA A 10 8.96 11.44 2.41
C ALA A 10 10.12 11.51 1.42
N LYS A 11 11.22 10.91 1.80
CA LYS A 11 12.39 10.76 0.93
C LYS A 11 12.29 9.43 0.20
N TRP A 12 12.44 9.47 -1.11
CA TRP A 12 12.39 8.31 -1.98
C TRP A 12 13.69 8.17 -2.74
N VAL A 13 14.30 7.01 -2.65
CA VAL A 13 15.54 6.70 -3.37
C VAL A 13 15.45 5.29 -3.97
N VAL A 14 16.16 5.10 -5.08
CA VAL A 14 16.40 3.77 -5.65
C VAL A 14 17.85 3.40 -5.40
N LYS A 15 18.07 2.31 -4.69
CA LYS A 15 19.40 1.80 -4.37
C LYS A 15 19.43 0.29 -4.57
N ASP A 16 20.37 -0.20 -5.34
CA ASP A 16 20.56 -1.62 -5.65
C ASP A 16 19.27 -2.30 -6.17
N GLY A 17 18.53 -1.57 -7.02
CA GLY A 17 17.26 -2.05 -7.58
C GLY A 17 16.07 -2.01 -6.63
N VAL A 18 16.23 -1.45 -5.44
CA VAL A 18 15.17 -1.34 -4.43
C VAL A 18 14.72 0.11 -4.30
N LEU A 19 13.40 0.33 -4.38
CA LEU A 19 12.78 1.61 -4.08
C LEU A 19 12.58 1.72 -2.56
N ILE A 20 13.16 2.74 -1.96
CA ILE A 20 13.14 2.96 -0.53
C ILE A 20 12.44 4.28 -0.23
N GLY A 21 11.43 4.24 0.63
CA GLY A 21 10.76 5.41 1.19
C GLY A 21 11.04 5.52 2.68
N GLU A 22 11.38 6.71 3.16
CA GLU A 22 11.67 6.96 4.56
C GLU A 22 11.34 8.40 4.98
N GLY A 23 11.27 8.60 6.29
CA GLY A 23 11.06 9.91 6.88
C GLY A 23 9.59 10.22 7.15
N GLU A 24 9.17 11.42 6.78
CA GLU A 24 7.82 11.93 7.00
C GLU A 24 6.81 11.34 5.99
N ASN A 25 5.53 11.70 6.15
CA ASN A 25 4.48 11.30 5.24
C ASN A 25 4.74 11.75 3.81
N GLY A 26 4.53 10.84 2.88
CA GLY A 26 4.63 11.14 1.46
C GLY A 26 4.22 9.97 0.60
N HIS A 27 3.97 10.27 -0.65
CA HIS A 27 3.44 9.32 -1.63
C HIS A 27 4.16 9.47 -2.96
N ILE A 28 4.24 8.38 -3.69
CA ILE A 28 4.64 8.38 -5.09
C ILE A 28 3.52 7.79 -5.93
N TYR A 29 3.28 8.38 -7.07
CA TYR A 29 2.23 7.98 -7.98
C TYR A 29 2.83 7.52 -9.29
N ALA A 30 2.49 6.30 -9.73
CA ALA A 30 2.83 5.82 -11.05
C ALA A 30 1.93 6.47 -12.11
N ALA A 31 2.46 6.66 -13.31
CA ALA A 31 1.74 7.31 -14.41
C ALA A 31 0.52 6.52 -14.93
N PRO A 32 0.51 5.18 -15.02
CA PRO A 32 -0.62 4.46 -15.56
C PRO A 32 -1.89 4.62 -14.69
N GLU A 33 -2.99 4.98 -15.34
CA GLU A 33 -4.32 4.97 -14.72
C GLU A 33 -5.01 3.65 -15.10
N LEU A 34 -5.37 2.86 -14.08
CA LEU A 34 -5.94 1.53 -14.25
C LEU A 34 -7.26 1.43 -13.51
N THR A 35 -8.26 0.83 -14.13
CA THR A 35 -9.56 0.53 -13.51
C THR A 35 -9.54 -0.89 -12.94
N ASP A 36 -9.42 -1.88 -13.81
CA ASP A 36 -9.14 -3.24 -13.38
C ASP A 36 -7.62 -3.42 -13.35
N LEU A 37 -7.12 -3.98 -12.28
CA LEU A 37 -5.69 -4.06 -12.06
C LEU A 37 -5.27 -5.30 -11.28
N GLU A 38 -4.06 -5.70 -11.52
CA GLU A 38 -3.32 -6.63 -10.67
C GLU A 38 -1.92 -6.08 -10.44
N VAL A 39 -1.53 -5.98 -9.18
CA VAL A 39 -0.19 -5.53 -8.79
C VAL A 39 0.48 -6.65 -8.00
N LYS A 40 1.70 -6.99 -8.38
CA LYS A 40 2.55 -7.93 -7.66
C LYS A 40 3.88 -7.28 -7.36
N GLY A 41 4.40 -7.50 -6.17
CA GLY A 41 5.72 -7.00 -5.81
C GLY A 41 6.25 -7.64 -4.54
N LYS A 42 7.51 -7.37 -4.27
CA LYS A 42 8.15 -7.71 -3.01
C LYS A 42 8.26 -6.46 -2.17
N PHE A 43 7.86 -6.57 -0.92
CA PHE A 43 7.84 -5.45 0.02
C PHE A 43 8.53 -5.82 1.31
N ARG A 44 9.04 -4.82 1.98
CA ARG A 44 9.62 -4.94 3.32
C ARG A 44 9.36 -3.65 4.08
N ILE A 45 8.91 -3.79 5.30
CA ILE A 45 8.78 -2.67 6.22
C ILE A 45 9.65 -2.93 7.44
N THR A 46 10.35 -1.90 7.90
CA THR A 46 11.24 -1.98 9.06
C THR A 46 10.92 -0.85 10.02
N SER A 47 10.52 -1.21 11.23
CA SER A 47 10.26 -0.26 12.31
C SER A 47 11.53 -0.06 13.14
N THR A 48 12.18 1.05 12.97
CA THR A 48 13.39 1.40 13.75
C THR A 48 13.02 2.14 15.03
N GLY A 49 12.43 1.43 15.99
CA GLY A 49 12.02 2.00 17.28
C GLY A 49 10.84 2.98 17.22
N LYS A 50 10.17 3.07 16.08
CA LYS A 50 8.94 3.84 15.83
C LYS A 50 8.01 3.01 14.98
N ASP A 51 6.72 3.30 15.08
CA ASP A 51 5.72 2.67 14.23
C ASP A 51 5.97 3.05 12.76
N ALA A 52 6.38 2.08 11.95
CA ALA A 52 6.43 2.23 10.53
C ALA A 52 5.07 1.86 9.92
N ASN A 53 4.58 2.73 9.05
CA ASN A 53 3.31 2.55 8.37
C ASN A 53 3.47 2.92 6.90
N SER A 54 2.98 2.07 6.02
CA SER A 54 3.01 2.25 4.58
C SER A 54 1.80 1.59 3.95
N GLY A 55 1.72 1.60 2.64
CA GLY A 55 0.66 0.96 1.91
C GLY A 55 0.82 1.11 0.41
N LEU A 56 0.05 0.31 -0.31
CA LEU A 56 -0.10 0.44 -1.75
C LEU A 56 -1.51 0.93 -2.04
N TYR A 57 -1.61 2.15 -2.55
CA TYR A 57 -2.88 2.72 -2.99
C TYR A 57 -3.21 2.30 -4.42
N PHE A 58 -4.47 2.03 -4.67
CA PHE A 58 -4.97 1.70 -6.01
C PHE A 58 -6.35 2.32 -6.24
N ARG A 59 -6.67 2.63 -7.51
CA ARG A 59 -7.80 3.49 -7.88
C ARG A 59 -7.85 4.76 -7.03
N ALA A 60 -6.69 5.39 -6.88
CA ALA A 60 -6.49 6.49 -5.95
C ALA A 60 -5.88 7.69 -6.64
N ASN A 61 -6.32 8.86 -6.23
CA ASN A 61 -5.80 10.13 -6.72
C ASN A 61 -5.35 11.03 -5.57
N PRO A 62 -4.37 11.92 -5.82
CA PRO A 62 -4.08 12.97 -4.86
C PRO A 62 -5.34 13.80 -4.59
N PRO A 63 -5.61 14.20 -3.34
CA PRO A 63 -6.72 15.11 -3.06
C PRO A 63 -6.53 16.46 -3.77
N ALA A 64 -7.56 16.97 -4.44
CA ALA A 64 -7.48 18.23 -5.14
C ALA A 64 -7.24 19.43 -4.22
N ASP A 65 -7.78 19.35 -3.01
CA ASP A 65 -7.68 20.38 -1.97
C ASP A 65 -6.36 20.32 -1.18
N ASN A 66 -5.69 19.17 -1.18
CA ASN A 66 -4.40 18.98 -0.53
C ASN A 66 -3.59 17.89 -1.26
N PRO A 67 -2.89 18.23 -2.36
CA PRO A 67 -2.17 17.23 -3.17
C PRO A 67 -1.08 16.45 -2.44
N ASP A 68 -0.59 16.97 -1.32
CA ASP A 68 0.40 16.31 -0.47
C ASP A 68 -0.25 15.45 0.64
N GLY A 69 -1.57 15.44 0.72
CA GLY A 69 -2.34 14.65 1.68
C GLY A 69 -2.47 13.18 1.25
N TYR A 70 -3.16 12.43 2.10
CA TYR A 70 -3.41 11.01 1.82
C TYR A 70 -4.23 10.82 0.54
N PRO A 71 -3.84 9.90 -0.34
CA PRO A 71 -4.60 9.59 -1.55
C PRO A 71 -6.04 9.21 -1.23
N ARG A 72 -6.96 9.59 -2.11
CA ARG A 72 -8.35 9.18 -2.05
C ARG A 72 -8.56 7.99 -2.97
N GLY A 73 -8.78 6.83 -2.37
CA GLY A 73 -8.94 5.56 -3.04
C GLY A 73 -8.78 4.42 -2.06
N TYR A 74 -8.54 3.23 -2.58
CA TYR A 74 -8.30 2.04 -1.77
C TYR A 74 -6.84 1.95 -1.38
N GLU A 75 -6.58 1.37 -0.20
CA GLU A 75 -5.22 1.10 0.26
C GLU A 75 -5.09 -0.34 0.73
N ALA A 76 -4.09 -1.03 0.19
CA ALA A 76 -3.60 -2.27 0.73
C ALA A 76 -2.55 -1.96 1.80
N GLN A 77 -2.88 -2.21 3.05
CA GLN A 77 -2.07 -1.84 4.21
C GLN A 77 -0.74 -2.60 4.25
N ILE A 78 0.32 -1.90 4.64
CA ILE A 78 1.64 -2.45 4.98
C ILE A 78 2.03 -1.86 6.33
N CYS A 79 1.72 -2.58 7.40
CA CYS A 79 1.97 -2.14 8.77
C CYS A 79 2.01 -3.34 9.71
N ASN A 80 2.96 -3.39 10.63
CA ASN A 80 3.09 -4.48 11.60
C ASN A 80 2.75 -4.06 13.03
N SER A 81 2.50 -2.77 13.27
CA SER A 81 2.31 -2.19 14.61
C SER A 81 0.86 -1.90 15.00
N GLN A 82 -0.09 -2.11 14.09
CA GLN A 82 -1.51 -1.81 14.32
C GLN A 82 -2.37 -3.07 14.16
N ASP A 83 -3.58 -3.03 14.73
CA ASP A 83 -4.58 -4.08 14.53
C ASP A 83 -4.96 -4.22 13.06
N ALA A 84 -5.12 -3.10 12.37
CA ALA A 84 -5.27 -3.06 10.92
C ALA A 84 -3.90 -3.23 10.24
N HIS A 85 -3.37 -4.43 10.33
CA HIS A 85 -2.03 -4.81 9.87
C HIS A 85 -1.93 -5.04 8.36
N THR A 86 -0.75 -5.41 7.89
CA THR A 86 -0.51 -5.78 6.48
C THR A 86 -1.56 -6.78 5.99
N GLY A 87 -2.13 -6.48 4.83
CA GLY A 87 -3.21 -7.28 4.24
C GLY A 87 -4.61 -6.73 4.49
N TRP A 88 -4.79 -5.77 5.38
CA TRP A 88 -6.07 -5.09 5.51
C TRP A 88 -6.33 -4.15 4.34
N LEU A 89 -7.61 -4.00 4.00
CA LEU A 89 -8.08 -3.02 3.03
C LEU A 89 -8.61 -1.78 3.75
N TRP A 90 -8.11 -0.62 3.35
CA TRP A 90 -8.67 0.67 3.73
C TRP A 90 -9.42 1.28 2.55
N LYS A 91 -10.62 1.76 2.79
CA LYS A 91 -11.30 2.79 1.98
C LYS A 91 -10.95 4.14 2.59
N PRO A 92 -11.09 5.27 1.87
CA PRO A 92 -10.56 6.54 2.39
C PRO A 92 -10.83 6.77 3.88
N GLY A 93 -9.75 6.72 4.67
CA GLY A 93 -9.78 6.93 6.11
C GLY A 93 -10.41 5.85 6.99
N THR A 94 -10.84 4.70 6.42
CA THR A 94 -11.56 3.67 7.19
C THR A 94 -11.03 2.27 6.89
N PRO A 95 -10.60 1.49 7.92
CA PRO A 95 -10.29 0.08 7.75
C PRO A 95 -11.58 -0.69 7.45
N THR A 96 -11.63 -1.37 6.31
CA THR A 96 -12.86 -1.93 5.75
C THR A 96 -12.77 -3.45 5.55
N GLY A 97 -11.80 -3.93 4.79
CA GLY A 97 -11.57 -5.35 4.58
C GLY A 97 -10.50 -5.87 5.53
N LYS A 98 -10.80 -6.95 6.26
CA LYS A 98 -9.93 -7.51 7.29
C LYS A 98 -9.16 -8.71 6.77
N ALA A 99 -7.85 -8.70 6.94
CA ALA A 99 -7.04 -9.90 6.79
C ALA A 99 -7.22 -10.82 8.01
N SER A 100 -7.11 -12.12 7.79
CA SER A 100 -7.33 -13.12 8.83
C SER A 100 -6.32 -13.06 9.98
N ALA A 101 -5.04 -12.89 9.63
CA ALA A 101 -3.94 -12.74 10.59
C ALA A 101 -2.78 -12.02 9.92
N ASN A 102 -1.89 -11.42 10.71
CA ASN A 102 -0.67 -10.83 10.14
C ASN A 102 0.28 -11.94 9.71
N GLN A 103 0.54 -12.02 8.40
CA GLN A 103 1.42 -13.01 7.77
C GLN A 103 2.85 -12.48 7.56
N THR A 104 3.11 -11.23 7.96
CA THR A 104 4.39 -10.57 7.73
C THR A 104 5.12 -10.28 9.03
N LYS A 105 6.44 -10.21 8.94
CA LYS A 105 7.31 -9.88 10.07
C LYS A 105 8.13 -8.64 9.73
N ASP A 106 8.36 -7.81 10.73
CA ASP A 106 9.17 -6.61 10.61
C ASP A 106 10.58 -6.94 10.09
N GLY A 107 11.04 -6.18 9.11
CA GLY A 107 12.34 -6.36 8.50
C GLY A 107 12.48 -7.51 7.51
N GLU A 108 11.46 -8.32 7.29
CA GLU A 108 11.47 -9.44 6.34
C GLU A 108 10.75 -9.09 5.04
N TRP A 109 11.31 -9.52 3.91
CA TRP A 109 10.67 -9.42 2.61
C TRP A 109 9.45 -10.33 2.51
N PHE A 110 8.38 -9.85 1.89
CA PHE A 110 7.20 -10.65 1.55
C PHE A 110 6.70 -10.31 0.15
N ASP A 111 6.04 -11.29 -0.46
CA ASP A 111 5.33 -11.10 -1.71
C ASP A 111 3.93 -10.57 -1.41
N TYR A 112 3.53 -9.51 -2.10
CA TYR A 112 2.19 -8.94 -1.99
C TYR A 112 1.54 -8.89 -3.37
N ARG A 113 0.36 -9.47 -3.49
CA ARG A 113 -0.45 -9.43 -4.70
C ARG A 113 -1.79 -8.81 -4.39
N ILE A 114 -2.14 -7.81 -5.15
CA ILE A 114 -3.39 -7.07 -5.02
C ILE A 114 -4.10 -7.14 -6.37
N LYS A 115 -5.36 -7.53 -6.37
CA LYS A 115 -6.19 -7.59 -7.56
C LYS A 115 -7.52 -6.94 -7.32
N MET A 116 -7.95 -6.09 -8.24
CA MET A 116 -9.29 -5.52 -8.26
C MET A 116 -9.87 -5.61 -9.67
N VAL A 117 -11.00 -6.29 -9.80
CA VAL A 117 -11.76 -6.39 -11.04
C VAL A 117 -13.21 -6.02 -10.73
N GLY A 118 -13.72 -5.00 -11.42
CA GLY A 118 -15.02 -4.42 -11.05
C GLY A 118 -15.00 -3.92 -9.61
N SER A 119 -15.90 -4.42 -8.78
CA SER A 119 -15.98 -4.14 -7.35
C SER A 119 -15.29 -5.18 -6.45
N HIS A 120 -14.78 -6.27 -7.04
CA HIS A 120 -14.19 -7.38 -6.30
C HIS A 120 -12.70 -7.16 -6.05
N ILE A 121 -12.28 -7.25 -4.79
CA ILE A 121 -10.91 -7.00 -4.33
C ILE A 121 -10.39 -8.23 -3.60
N GLU A 122 -9.18 -8.66 -3.96
CA GLU A 122 -8.49 -9.77 -3.31
C GLU A 122 -7.03 -9.41 -3.04
N PHE A 123 -6.54 -9.82 -1.87
CA PHE A 123 -5.13 -9.70 -1.48
C PHE A 123 -4.53 -11.06 -1.14
N TRP A 124 -3.29 -11.29 -1.59
CA TRP A 124 -2.46 -12.45 -1.25
C TRP A 124 -1.13 -11.99 -0.65
N ILE A 125 -0.69 -12.67 0.37
CA ILE A 125 0.64 -12.50 0.95
C ILE A 125 1.36 -13.84 0.88
N ASN A 126 2.56 -13.83 0.28
CA ASN A 126 3.33 -15.05 0.02
C ASN A 126 2.48 -16.13 -0.68
N GLU A 127 1.69 -15.70 -1.67
CA GLU A 127 0.76 -16.51 -2.47
C GLU A 127 -0.42 -17.13 -1.70
N LYS A 128 -0.62 -16.75 -0.43
CA LYS A 128 -1.77 -17.16 0.37
C LYS A 128 -2.85 -16.07 0.33
N PRO A 129 -4.10 -16.43 0.02
CA PRO A 129 -5.21 -15.47 0.11
C PRO A 129 -5.38 -15.02 1.57
N VAL A 130 -5.43 -13.71 1.80
CA VAL A 130 -5.55 -13.14 3.14
C VAL A 130 -6.78 -12.26 3.32
N MET A 131 -7.34 -11.73 2.23
CA MET A 131 -8.49 -10.83 2.28
C MET A 131 -9.26 -10.87 0.96
N THR A 132 -10.58 -10.86 1.06
CA THR A 132 -11.49 -10.59 -0.05
C THR A 132 -12.54 -9.58 0.38
N TYR A 133 -12.96 -8.73 -0.54
CA TYR A 133 -13.97 -7.71 -0.29
C TYR A 133 -14.70 -7.36 -1.59
N ASP A 134 -16.02 -7.23 -1.50
CA ASP A 134 -16.87 -6.74 -2.59
C ASP A 134 -17.41 -5.36 -2.22
N ASP A 135 -17.08 -4.37 -3.03
CA ASP A 135 -17.51 -2.98 -2.83
C ASP A 135 -18.66 -2.63 -3.77
N ASP A 136 -19.82 -3.16 -3.44
CA ASP A 136 -21.06 -2.98 -4.19
C ASP A 136 -21.70 -1.60 -3.96
#